data_577abdf7c03432d0a6a1c7e7e4ef0634
#
_entry.id   577abdf7c03432d0a6a1c7e7e4ef0634
#
_cell.length_a   1.000
_cell.length_b   1.000
_cell.length_c   1.000
_cell.angle_alpha   90.00
_cell.angle_beta   90.00
_cell.angle_gamma   90.00
#
_symmetry.space_group_name_H-M   'P 1'
#
loop_
_entity.id
_entity.type
_entity.pdbx_description
1 polymer ?
#
loop_
_entity_poly.entity_id
_entity_poly.type
_entity_poly.pdbx_seq_one_letter_code
_entity_poly.pdbx_strand_id
1 'polypeptide(L)'
;MARYRGPSLRLSRREGTDLYLKSGVRAVESKCNMETAPGVHGLRRMRLSDYGLQLREKQKVRRMYGVLEKQFRNYYKKAAKSKGNTGENLLSYLEQRLDNVVYRMGFGCTRAEARQLVSHKAILVNGSTVNIPSYQVQPDDVVEVRENKKSQLRIQSALDLAAQREECNWLEVDAKNFRGVFKSVPDRTDLSTEINENLIVDLYSK
;
A
#
# COMPACT_ATOMS: atom_id res chain seq x y z
N MET A 1 3.13 -14.17 -9.07
CA MET A 1 3.03 -14.00 -7.60
C MET A 1 1.56 -14.02 -7.19
N ALA A 2 1.18 -14.81 -6.17
CA ALA A 2 -0.21 -14.89 -5.72
C ALA A 2 -0.69 -13.56 -5.12
N ARG A 3 -1.96 -13.21 -5.33
CA ARG A 3 -2.61 -12.00 -4.79
C ARG A 3 -4.08 -12.27 -4.50
N TYR A 4 -4.69 -11.43 -3.66
CA TYR A 4 -6.14 -11.45 -3.49
C TYR A 4 -6.85 -10.99 -4.78
N ARG A 5 -7.83 -11.76 -5.26
CA ARG A 5 -8.63 -11.46 -6.46
C ARG A 5 -10.13 -11.30 -6.18
N GLY A 6 -10.52 -11.39 -4.92
CA GLY A 6 -11.91 -11.25 -4.51
C GLY A 6 -12.38 -9.78 -4.50
N PRO A 7 -13.63 -9.53 -4.07
CA PRO A 7 -14.23 -8.21 -4.03
C PRO A 7 -13.54 -7.31 -3.00
N SER A 8 -12.89 -6.25 -3.49
CA SER A 8 -12.05 -5.35 -2.69
C SER A 8 -12.84 -4.53 -1.67
N LEU A 9 -14.03 -4.03 -2.01
CA LEU A 9 -14.87 -3.25 -1.08
C LEU A 9 -15.34 -4.09 0.13
N ARG A 10 -15.46 -5.41 -0.04
CA ARG A 10 -15.74 -6.32 1.08
C ARG A 10 -14.64 -6.28 2.13
N LEU A 11 -13.39 -6.04 1.74
CA LEU A 11 -12.26 -5.90 2.66
C LEU A 11 -12.36 -4.60 3.45
N SER A 12 -12.62 -3.46 2.80
CA SER A 12 -12.80 -2.16 3.45
C SER A 12 -13.98 -2.21 4.44
N ARG A 13 -15.13 -2.74 4.03
CA ARG A 13 -16.29 -2.94 4.91
C ARG A 13 -15.98 -3.81 6.14
N ARG A 14 -15.13 -4.82 6.01
CA ARG A 14 -14.75 -5.68 7.13
C ARG A 14 -13.88 -4.95 8.16
N GLU A 15 -13.03 -4.04 7.72
CA GLU A 15 -12.18 -3.25 8.62
C GLU A 15 -12.85 -1.93 9.06
N GLY A 16 -13.98 -1.55 8.44
CA GLY A 16 -14.71 -0.32 8.76
C GLY A 16 -14.01 0.97 8.32
N THR A 17 -12.95 0.86 7.50
CA THR A 17 -12.15 2.00 7.00
C THR A 17 -11.87 1.84 5.52
N ASP A 18 -11.63 2.95 4.82
CA ASP A 18 -11.15 2.86 3.44
C ASP A 18 -9.71 2.36 3.41
N LEU A 19 -9.50 1.27 2.69
CA LEU A 19 -8.18 0.68 2.48
C LEU A 19 -7.53 1.15 1.18
N TYR A 20 -8.10 2.16 0.52
CA TYR A 20 -7.62 2.72 -0.76
C TYR A 20 -7.43 1.66 -1.86
N LEU A 21 -8.34 0.66 -1.88
CA LEU A 21 -8.31 -0.45 -2.84
C LEU A 21 -9.03 -0.13 -4.17
N LYS A 22 -9.64 1.06 -4.26
CA LYS A 22 -10.30 1.59 -5.47
C LYS A 22 -9.67 2.92 -5.87
N SER A 23 -9.90 3.33 -7.11
CA SER A 23 -9.24 4.50 -7.72
C SER A 23 -9.46 5.84 -7.03
N GLY A 24 -10.43 5.97 -6.14
CA GLY A 24 -10.72 7.24 -5.47
C GLY A 24 -11.58 8.24 -6.28
N VAL A 25 -11.84 7.99 -7.57
CA VAL A 25 -12.70 8.85 -8.42
C VAL A 25 -14.10 9.08 -7.81
N ARG A 26 -14.62 8.08 -7.09
CA ARG A 26 -15.85 8.19 -6.30
C ARG A 26 -15.53 7.82 -4.87
N ALA A 27 -16.11 8.51 -3.91
CA ALA A 27 -16.01 8.19 -2.50
C ALA A 27 -16.47 6.75 -2.22
N VAL A 28 -15.89 6.11 -1.21
CA VAL A 28 -16.17 4.70 -0.90
C VAL A 28 -17.59 4.53 -0.38
N GLU A 29 -18.12 5.51 0.35
CA GLU A 29 -19.48 5.56 0.88
C GLU A 29 -20.53 5.50 -0.24
N SER A 30 -20.22 6.12 -1.40
CA SER A 30 -21.13 6.07 -2.57
C SER A 30 -21.13 4.70 -3.26
N LYS A 31 -20.16 3.84 -2.97
CA LYS A 31 -19.99 2.50 -3.60
C LYS A 31 -20.50 1.37 -2.72
N CYS A 32 -20.50 1.54 -1.42
CA CYS A 32 -20.94 0.52 -0.47
C CYS A 32 -21.24 1.12 0.90
N ASN A 33 -22.11 0.47 1.66
CA ASN A 33 -22.35 0.83 3.05
C ASN A 33 -21.14 0.37 3.91
N MET A 34 -20.38 1.33 4.45
CA MET A 34 -19.22 1.09 5.29
C MET A 34 -19.57 0.73 6.73
N GLU A 35 -20.77 1.10 7.20
CA GLU A 35 -21.21 0.88 8.58
C GLU A 35 -21.49 -0.59 8.89
N THR A 36 -21.82 -1.37 7.85
CA THR A 36 -22.16 -2.78 7.99
C THR A 36 -21.07 -3.69 7.50
N ALA A 37 -20.59 -4.57 8.38
CA ALA A 37 -19.65 -5.62 7.97
C ALA A 37 -20.27 -6.54 6.90
N PRO A 38 -19.47 -7.15 6.03
CA PRO A 38 -19.98 -8.07 5.02
C PRO A 38 -20.47 -9.39 5.65
N GLY A 39 -21.53 -9.95 5.08
CA GLY A 39 -22.13 -11.22 5.48
C GLY A 39 -23.51 -11.07 6.11
N VAL A 40 -24.22 -12.19 6.30
CA VAL A 40 -25.60 -12.21 6.82
C VAL A 40 -25.70 -11.56 8.21
N HIS A 41 -24.69 -11.71 9.04
CA HIS A 41 -24.66 -11.17 10.39
C HIS A 41 -23.92 -9.83 10.51
N GLY A 42 -23.73 -9.10 9.41
CA GLY A 42 -22.97 -7.83 9.37
C GLY A 42 -23.53 -6.72 10.27
N LEU A 43 -24.83 -6.74 10.56
CA LEU A 43 -25.48 -5.79 11.46
C LEU A 43 -25.15 -6.03 12.95
N ARG A 44 -24.77 -7.24 13.31
CA ARG A 44 -24.46 -7.57 14.71
C ARG A 44 -23.05 -7.05 15.05
N ARG A 45 -22.99 -6.00 15.86
CA ARG A 45 -21.74 -5.48 16.40
C ARG A 45 -21.41 -6.25 17.69
N MET A 46 -20.38 -7.08 17.65
CA MET A 46 -19.83 -7.73 18.85
C MET A 46 -18.64 -6.91 19.35
N ARG A 47 -18.50 -6.83 20.66
CA ARG A 47 -17.28 -6.29 21.28
C ARG A 47 -16.11 -7.19 20.89
N LEU A 48 -15.06 -6.57 20.33
CA LEU A 48 -13.85 -7.28 19.99
C LEU A 48 -13.04 -7.56 21.26
N SER A 49 -12.49 -8.75 21.37
CA SER A 49 -11.45 -9.07 22.34
C SER A 49 -10.13 -8.41 21.93
N ASP A 50 -9.17 -8.32 22.86
CA ASP A 50 -7.84 -7.79 22.57
C ASP A 50 -7.17 -8.50 21.39
N TYR A 51 -7.25 -9.83 21.35
CA TYR A 51 -6.82 -10.63 20.21
C TYR A 51 -7.56 -10.21 18.91
N GLY A 52 -8.87 -9.98 19.01
CA GLY A 52 -9.69 -9.53 17.90
C GLY A 52 -9.23 -8.17 17.36
N LEU A 53 -8.90 -7.22 18.22
CA LEU A 53 -8.37 -5.91 17.86
C LEU A 53 -7.01 -6.02 17.17
N GLN A 54 -6.09 -6.76 17.75
CA GLN A 54 -4.76 -7.03 17.18
C GLN A 54 -4.86 -7.70 15.81
N LEU A 55 -5.76 -8.68 15.66
CA LEU A 55 -5.97 -9.37 14.39
C LEU A 55 -6.55 -8.43 13.33
N ARG A 56 -7.52 -7.57 13.69
CA ARG A 56 -8.12 -6.60 12.75
C ARG A 56 -7.09 -5.60 12.27
N GLU A 57 -6.27 -5.05 13.16
CA GLU A 57 -5.23 -4.10 12.80
C GLU A 57 -4.21 -4.72 11.84
N LYS A 58 -3.72 -5.92 12.15
CA LYS A 58 -2.86 -6.66 11.23
C LYS A 58 -3.52 -6.87 9.85
N GLN A 59 -4.78 -7.29 9.83
CA GLN A 59 -5.51 -7.54 8.58
C GLN A 59 -5.74 -6.25 7.79
N LYS A 60 -6.00 -5.12 8.46
CA LYS A 60 -6.12 -3.80 7.85
C LYS A 60 -4.85 -3.44 7.08
N VAL A 61 -3.70 -3.42 7.76
CA VAL A 61 -2.41 -3.07 7.14
C VAL A 61 -2.06 -4.05 6.02
N ARG A 62 -2.14 -5.36 6.26
CA ARG A 62 -1.85 -6.37 5.26
C ARG A 62 -2.69 -6.22 3.98
N ARG A 63 -3.96 -5.87 4.13
CA ARG A 63 -4.90 -5.67 3.01
C ARG A 63 -4.63 -4.38 2.28
N MET A 64 -4.32 -3.30 3.00
CA MET A 64 -3.95 -2.00 2.44
C MET A 64 -2.76 -2.11 1.48
N TYR A 65 -1.70 -2.83 1.88
CA TYR A 65 -0.51 -3.06 1.03
C TYR A 65 -0.66 -4.26 0.07
N GLY A 66 -1.77 -4.99 0.10
CA GLY A 66 -2.01 -6.13 -0.78
C GLY A 66 -1.04 -7.29 -0.60
N VAL A 67 -0.49 -7.46 0.60
CA VAL A 67 0.49 -8.50 0.95
C VAL A 67 -0.22 -9.74 1.51
N LEU A 68 0.24 -10.95 1.15
CA LEU A 68 -0.26 -12.19 1.72
C LEU A 68 0.40 -12.49 3.07
N GLU A 69 -0.26 -13.31 3.91
CA GLU A 69 0.13 -13.58 5.30
C GLU A 69 1.58 -14.06 5.44
N LYS A 70 1.99 -15.04 4.66
CA LYS A 70 3.37 -15.56 4.71
C LYS A 70 4.41 -14.47 4.45
N GLN A 71 4.16 -13.61 3.46
CA GLN A 71 5.07 -12.53 3.12
C GLN A 71 5.04 -11.40 4.17
N PHE A 72 3.87 -11.08 4.72
CA PHE A 72 3.73 -10.10 5.80
C PHE A 72 4.49 -10.55 7.05
N ARG A 73 4.37 -11.82 7.44
CA ARG A 73 5.13 -12.42 8.54
C ARG A 73 6.64 -12.37 8.30
N ASN A 74 7.09 -12.54 7.05
CA ASN A 74 8.51 -12.39 6.72
C ASN A 74 9.01 -10.96 6.89
N TYR A 75 8.20 -9.94 6.52
CA TYR A 75 8.51 -8.54 6.80
C TYR A 75 8.59 -8.27 8.30
N TYR A 76 7.64 -8.79 9.08
CA TYR A 76 7.70 -8.68 10.54
C TYR A 76 8.99 -9.29 11.10
N LYS A 77 9.34 -10.50 10.70
CA LYS A 77 10.59 -11.15 11.14
C LYS A 77 11.85 -10.36 10.75
N LYS A 78 11.85 -9.71 9.59
CA LYS A 78 12.93 -8.83 9.16
C LYS A 78 12.97 -7.58 10.04
N ALA A 79 11.82 -6.94 10.29
CA ALA A 79 11.70 -5.76 11.13
C ALA A 79 12.16 -6.02 12.58
N ALA A 80 11.78 -7.15 13.16
CA ALA A 80 12.17 -7.53 14.51
C ALA A 80 13.70 -7.80 14.67
N LYS A 81 14.39 -8.09 13.58
CA LYS A 81 15.87 -8.25 13.57
C LYS A 81 16.62 -6.93 13.37
N SER A 82 15.93 -5.91 12.87
CA SER A 82 16.53 -4.60 12.62
C SER A 82 16.58 -3.77 13.91
N LYS A 83 17.56 -2.87 14.01
CA LYS A 83 17.65 -1.94 15.14
C LYS A 83 16.48 -0.95 15.11
N GLY A 84 16.01 -0.52 16.27
CA GLY A 84 14.91 0.45 16.42
C GLY A 84 13.56 -0.20 16.71
N ASN A 85 12.49 0.57 16.52
CA ASN A 85 11.13 0.12 16.77
C ASN A 85 10.67 -0.86 15.70
N THR A 86 10.26 -2.07 16.10
CA THR A 86 9.81 -3.12 15.18
C THR A 86 8.60 -2.72 14.35
N GLY A 87 7.66 -1.98 14.93
CA GLY A 87 6.45 -1.53 14.23
C GLY A 87 6.79 -0.51 13.13
N GLU A 88 7.60 0.49 13.45
CA GLU A 88 8.08 1.49 12.50
C GLU A 88 8.89 0.85 11.36
N ASN A 89 9.83 -0.03 11.69
CA ASN A 89 10.60 -0.78 10.71
C ASN A 89 9.69 -1.61 9.77
N LEU A 90 8.63 -2.22 10.32
CA LEU A 90 7.67 -2.98 9.52
C LEU A 90 6.97 -2.08 8.49
N LEU A 91 6.48 -0.92 8.93
CA LEU A 91 5.81 0.04 8.04
C LEU A 91 6.78 0.59 6.99
N SER A 92 8.02 0.94 7.37
CA SER A 92 9.06 1.40 6.46
C SER A 92 9.36 0.35 5.37
N TYR A 93 9.48 -0.93 5.73
CA TYR A 93 9.66 -2.00 4.74
C TYR A 93 8.46 -2.17 3.80
N LEU A 94 7.24 -1.91 4.26
CA LEU A 94 6.05 -1.95 3.42
C LEU A 94 5.98 -0.75 2.47
N GLU A 95 6.41 0.43 2.92
CA GLU A 95 6.46 1.63 2.09
C GLU A 95 7.57 1.58 1.03
N GLN A 96 8.74 1.00 1.34
CA GLN A 96 9.85 0.82 0.39
C GLN A 96 9.56 -0.16 -0.75
N ARG A 97 8.45 -0.89 -0.72
CA ARG A 97 8.11 -1.82 -1.81
C ARG A 97 7.87 -1.08 -3.12
N LEU A 98 8.44 -1.57 -4.20
CA LEU A 98 8.31 -0.94 -5.53
C LEU A 98 6.84 -0.78 -5.97
N ASP A 99 5.97 -1.77 -5.72
CA ASP A 99 4.54 -1.64 -6.04
C ASP A 99 3.87 -0.51 -5.25
N ASN A 100 4.29 -0.27 -4.01
CA ASN A 100 3.79 0.83 -3.19
C ASN A 100 4.42 2.18 -3.59
N VAL A 101 5.72 2.24 -3.84
CA VAL A 101 6.41 3.46 -4.31
C VAL A 101 5.80 3.96 -5.62
N VAL A 102 5.57 3.08 -6.59
CA VAL A 102 4.89 3.39 -7.86
C VAL A 102 3.46 3.94 -7.63
N TYR A 103 2.73 3.41 -6.65
CA TYR A 103 1.42 3.92 -6.26
C TYR A 103 1.53 5.32 -5.61
N ARG A 104 2.48 5.52 -4.70
CA ARG A 104 2.71 6.81 -4.02
C ARG A 104 3.16 7.90 -4.99
N MET A 105 3.99 7.56 -5.98
CA MET A 105 4.39 8.45 -7.08
C MET A 105 3.24 8.78 -8.06
N GLY A 106 2.09 8.12 -7.92
CA GLY A 106 0.92 8.41 -8.75
C GLY A 106 0.88 7.73 -10.12
N PHE A 107 1.82 6.84 -10.45
CA PHE A 107 1.81 6.12 -11.73
C PHE A 107 0.72 5.05 -11.82
N GLY A 108 0.03 4.76 -10.73
CA GLY A 108 -1.15 3.90 -10.69
C GLY A 108 -2.20 4.42 -9.72
N CYS A 109 -3.48 4.33 -10.09
CA CYS A 109 -4.60 4.78 -9.25
C CYS A 109 -4.72 3.96 -7.95
N THR A 110 -4.26 2.71 -7.96
CA THR A 110 -4.30 1.80 -6.82
C THR A 110 -3.00 0.99 -6.71
N ARG A 111 -2.71 0.48 -5.50
CA ARG A 111 -1.57 -0.44 -5.31
C ARG A 111 -1.66 -1.70 -6.18
N ALA A 112 -2.88 -2.16 -6.47
CA ALA A 112 -3.11 -3.32 -7.35
C ALA A 112 -2.73 -3.01 -8.81
N GLU A 113 -3.02 -1.82 -9.28
CA GLU A 113 -2.64 -1.34 -10.61
C GLU A 113 -1.13 -1.09 -10.69
N ALA A 114 -0.56 -0.39 -9.72
CA ALA A 114 0.89 -0.18 -9.61
C ALA A 114 1.65 -1.52 -9.65
N ARG A 115 1.17 -2.51 -8.89
CA ARG A 115 1.72 -3.87 -8.93
C ARG A 115 1.60 -4.51 -10.30
N GLN A 116 0.53 -4.25 -11.05
CA GLN A 116 0.38 -4.74 -12.41
C GLN A 116 1.39 -4.08 -13.36
N LEU A 117 1.59 -2.75 -13.24
CA LEU A 117 2.59 -2.03 -14.02
C LEU A 117 3.99 -2.61 -13.81
N VAL A 118 4.40 -2.82 -12.56
CA VAL A 118 5.68 -3.45 -12.22
C VAL A 118 5.78 -4.85 -12.84
N SER A 119 4.79 -5.71 -12.59
CA SER A 119 4.79 -7.11 -13.09
C SER A 119 4.84 -7.19 -14.62
N HIS A 120 4.27 -6.21 -15.31
CA HIS A 120 4.25 -6.12 -16.78
C HIS A 120 5.47 -5.37 -17.35
N LYS A 121 6.51 -5.18 -16.54
CA LYS A 121 7.79 -4.57 -16.98
C LYS A 121 7.60 -3.14 -17.52
N ALA A 122 6.64 -2.39 -16.98
CA ALA A 122 6.38 -1.01 -17.36
C ALA A 122 7.22 0.00 -16.56
N ILE A 123 7.92 -0.46 -15.50
CA ILE A 123 8.68 0.37 -14.58
C ILE A 123 10.16 0.04 -14.69
N LEU A 124 10.98 1.09 -14.68
CA LEU A 124 12.43 1.04 -14.58
C LEU A 124 12.85 1.56 -13.21
N VAL A 125 13.91 1.01 -12.67
CA VAL A 125 14.62 1.52 -11.48
C VAL A 125 16.07 1.72 -11.90
N ASN A 126 16.57 2.94 -11.79
CA ASN A 126 17.90 3.34 -12.23
C ASN A 126 18.19 2.90 -13.69
N GLY A 127 17.22 3.11 -14.59
CA GLY A 127 17.33 2.73 -16.01
C GLY A 127 17.14 1.23 -16.31
N SER A 128 17.08 0.36 -15.28
CA SER A 128 16.94 -1.09 -15.44
C SER A 128 15.50 -1.56 -15.22
N THR A 129 15.00 -2.47 -16.06
CA THR A 129 13.64 -3.00 -15.92
C THR A 129 13.52 -3.92 -14.71
N VAL A 130 12.67 -3.56 -13.75
CA VAL A 130 12.35 -4.38 -12.57
C VAL A 130 10.90 -4.88 -12.66
N ASN A 131 10.70 -6.20 -12.56
CA ASN A 131 9.38 -6.85 -12.61
C ASN A 131 8.96 -7.50 -11.28
N ILE A 132 9.67 -7.19 -10.20
CA ILE A 132 9.44 -7.75 -8.87
C ILE A 132 8.73 -6.70 -8.01
N PRO A 133 7.39 -6.83 -7.73
CA PRO A 133 6.65 -5.84 -6.94
C PRO A 133 7.16 -5.67 -5.50
N SER A 134 7.82 -6.67 -4.94
CA SER A 134 8.40 -6.64 -3.60
C SER A 134 9.85 -6.16 -3.57
N TYR A 135 10.39 -5.67 -4.69
CA TYR A 135 11.70 -5.02 -4.71
C TYR A 135 11.73 -3.88 -3.68
N GLN A 136 12.79 -3.79 -2.90
CA GLN A 136 12.96 -2.75 -1.88
C GLN A 136 13.73 -1.59 -2.52
N VAL A 137 13.04 -0.49 -2.71
CA VAL A 137 13.62 0.75 -3.24
C VAL A 137 14.50 1.37 -2.14
N GLN A 138 15.67 1.84 -2.53
CA GLN A 138 16.63 2.48 -1.63
C GLN A 138 16.57 4.01 -1.80
N PRO A 139 17.04 4.78 -0.80
CA PRO A 139 17.23 6.22 -0.97
C PRO A 139 18.05 6.52 -2.23
N ASP A 140 17.69 7.60 -2.92
CA ASP A 140 18.25 8.08 -4.18
C ASP A 140 17.95 7.21 -5.42
N ASP A 141 17.18 6.12 -5.26
CA ASP A 141 16.73 5.35 -6.43
C ASP A 141 15.75 6.17 -7.28
N VAL A 142 15.99 6.15 -8.58
CA VAL A 142 15.14 6.78 -9.59
C VAL A 142 14.17 5.74 -10.15
N VAL A 143 12.87 6.01 -10.00
CA VAL A 143 11.80 5.16 -10.52
C VAL A 143 11.11 5.88 -11.68
N GLU A 144 11.06 5.26 -12.85
CA GLU A 144 10.48 5.86 -14.05
C GLU A 144 9.59 4.89 -14.83
N VAL A 145 8.65 5.44 -15.57
CA VAL A 145 7.82 4.67 -16.49
C VAL A 145 8.56 4.49 -17.79
N ARG A 146 8.63 3.24 -18.27
CA ARG A 146 9.27 2.88 -19.53
C ARG A 146 8.67 3.66 -20.70
N GLU A 147 9.49 4.17 -21.63
CA GLU A 147 9.10 5.09 -22.71
C GLU A 147 7.88 4.60 -23.50
N ASN A 148 7.89 3.35 -23.96
CA ASN A 148 6.79 2.75 -24.71
C ASN A 148 5.51 2.51 -23.92
N LYS A 149 5.46 2.91 -22.64
CA LYS A 149 4.28 2.81 -21.75
C LYS A 149 3.75 4.17 -21.29
N LYS A 150 4.49 5.25 -21.50
CA LYS A 150 4.10 6.61 -21.10
C LYS A 150 2.80 7.09 -21.78
N SER A 151 2.55 6.64 -23.01
CA SER A 151 1.34 6.97 -23.78
C SER A 151 0.05 6.30 -23.26
N GLN A 152 0.12 5.43 -22.27
CA GLN A 152 -1.07 4.75 -21.75
C GLN A 152 -1.97 5.72 -20.97
N LEU A 153 -3.19 5.91 -21.44
CA LEU A 153 -4.20 6.79 -20.85
C LEU A 153 -4.41 6.53 -19.33
N ARG A 154 -4.33 5.26 -18.90
CA ARG A 154 -4.49 4.90 -17.49
C ARG A 154 -3.41 5.50 -16.59
N ILE A 155 -2.16 5.65 -17.08
CA ILE A 155 -1.06 6.23 -16.30
C ILE A 155 -1.26 7.76 -16.22
N GLN A 156 -1.65 8.39 -17.31
CA GLN A 156 -1.98 9.82 -17.33
C GLN A 156 -3.14 10.13 -16.38
N SER A 157 -4.24 9.38 -16.48
CA SER A 157 -5.38 9.53 -15.54
C SER A 157 -5.00 9.24 -14.08
N ALA A 158 -4.03 8.37 -13.83
CA ALA A 158 -3.56 8.10 -12.47
C ALA A 158 -2.77 9.29 -11.92
N LEU A 159 -1.94 9.95 -12.73
CA LEU A 159 -1.21 11.16 -12.35
C LEU A 159 -2.16 12.32 -12.06
N ASP A 160 -3.19 12.51 -12.88
CA ASP A 160 -4.23 13.55 -12.64
C ASP A 160 -4.94 13.34 -11.30
N LEU A 161 -5.25 12.09 -10.95
CA LEU A 161 -5.83 11.74 -9.65
C LEU A 161 -4.81 11.90 -8.50
N ALA A 162 -3.54 11.62 -8.75
CA ALA A 162 -2.49 11.77 -7.75
C ALA A 162 -2.24 13.22 -7.39
N ALA A 163 -2.37 14.15 -8.34
CA ALA A 163 -2.25 15.59 -8.09
C ALA A 163 -3.29 16.13 -7.09
N GLN A 164 -4.38 15.39 -6.84
CA GLN A 164 -5.41 15.73 -5.84
C GLN A 164 -5.12 15.14 -4.45
N ARG A 165 -4.05 14.35 -4.31
CA ARG A 165 -3.65 13.72 -3.04
C ARG A 165 -2.60 14.58 -2.35
N GLU A 166 -2.45 14.37 -1.04
CA GLU A 166 -1.35 14.94 -0.28
C GLU A 166 0.00 14.45 -0.84
N GLU A 167 0.91 15.39 -0.99
CA GLU A 167 2.27 15.09 -1.43
C GLU A 167 3.03 14.31 -0.36
N CYS A 168 3.86 13.38 -0.80
CA CYS A 168 4.70 12.59 0.08
C CYS A 168 6.08 13.25 0.20
N ASN A 169 6.48 13.72 1.39
CA ASN A 169 7.73 14.44 1.61
C ASN A 169 8.99 13.64 1.23
N TRP A 170 8.93 12.31 1.33
CA TRP A 170 10.03 11.38 1.03
C TRP A 170 10.14 11.00 -0.45
N LEU A 171 9.26 11.54 -1.30
CA LEU A 171 9.27 11.32 -2.75
C LEU A 171 9.34 12.65 -3.47
N GLU A 172 10.05 12.67 -4.58
CA GLU A 172 10.01 13.76 -5.55
C GLU A 172 9.48 13.20 -6.87
N VAL A 173 8.44 13.84 -7.43
CA VAL A 173 7.76 13.31 -8.62
C VAL A 173 7.75 14.37 -9.71
N ASP A 174 8.35 14.03 -10.85
CA ASP A 174 8.22 14.76 -12.10
C ASP A 174 7.15 14.07 -12.96
N ALA A 175 5.93 14.57 -12.85
CA ALA A 175 4.78 14.02 -13.57
C ALA A 175 4.93 14.20 -15.10
N LYS A 176 5.60 15.25 -15.58
CA LYS A 176 5.78 15.52 -17.01
C LYS A 176 6.69 14.49 -17.67
N ASN A 177 7.77 14.11 -16.99
CA ASN A 177 8.72 13.13 -17.48
C ASN A 177 8.40 11.69 -17.04
N PHE A 178 7.32 11.47 -16.25
CA PHE A 178 6.95 10.16 -15.69
C PHE A 178 8.07 9.52 -14.88
N ARG A 179 8.74 10.34 -14.08
CA ARG A 179 9.91 9.98 -13.28
C ARG A 179 9.69 10.42 -11.83
N GLY A 180 10.23 9.67 -10.89
CA GLY A 180 10.29 10.07 -9.49
C GLY A 180 11.56 9.60 -8.83
N VAL A 181 11.95 10.26 -7.76
CA VAL A 181 13.11 9.93 -6.91
C VAL A 181 12.61 9.55 -5.53
N PHE A 182 13.10 8.47 -4.99
CA PHE A 182 12.88 8.06 -3.60
C PHE A 182 13.95 8.70 -2.73
N LYS A 183 13.66 9.87 -2.10
CA LYS A 183 14.65 10.68 -1.38
C LYS A 183 15.13 10.02 -0.09
N SER A 184 14.20 9.53 0.72
CA SER A 184 14.49 8.96 2.03
C SER A 184 13.49 7.88 2.42
N VAL A 185 13.84 7.08 3.41
CA VAL A 185 12.88 6.16 4.03
C VAL A 185 11.90 6.99 4.85
N PRO A 186 10.58 6.79 4.69
CA PRO A 186 9.59 7.56 5.45
C PRO A 186 9.69 7.27 6.94
N ASP A 187 9.60 8.33 7.74
CA ASP A 187 9.48 8.24 9.19
C ASP A 187 8.04 7.92 9.61
N ARG A 188 7.83 7.59 10.89
CA ARG A 188 6.48 7.27 11.39
C ARG A 188 5.51 8.45 11.26
N THR A 189 6.00 9.67 11.37
CA THR A 189 5.23 10.93 11.23
C THR A 189 4.69 11.16 9.83
N ASP A 190 5.37 10.64 8.82
CA ASP A 190 4.96 10.75 7.41
C ASP A 190 3.84 9.75 7.04
N LEU A 191 3.57 8.79 7.91
CA LEU A 191 2.62 7.73 7.64
C LEU A 191 1.28 7.99 8.32
N SER A 192 0.21 7.37 7.80
CA SER A 192 -1.13 7.51 8.35
C SER A 192 -1.18 7.22 9.85
N THR A 193 -1.75 8.15 10.61
CA THR A 193 -1.99 8.01 12.06
C THR A 193 -3.05 6.95 12.38
N GLU A 194 -3.85 6.52 11.40
CA GLU A 194 -4.87 5.50 11.57
C GLU A 194 -4.31 4.08 11.80
N ILE A 195 -3.01 3.88 11.58
CA ILE A 195 -2.35 2.58 11.77
C ILE A 195 -1.75 2.51 13.16
N ASN A 196 -2.14 1.49 13.92
CA ASN A 196 -1.54 1.17 15.21
C ASN A 196 -0.63 -0.06 15.08
N GLU A 197 0.63 0.18 14.79
CA GLU A 197 1.65 -0.85 14.58
C GLU A 197 1.93 -1.67 15.84
N ASN A 198 1.73 -1.11 17.06
CA ASN A 198 1.96 -1.81 18.32
C ASN A 198 1.04 -3.03 18.45
N LEU A 199 -0.23 -2.91 18.05
CA LEU A 199 -1.16 -4.04 18.06
C LEU A 199 -0.71 -5.18 17.14
N ILE A 200 0.01 -4.85 16.05
CA ILE A 200 0.56 -5.86 15.14
C ILE A 200 1.76 -6.55 15.77
N VAL A 201 2.62 -5.79 16.44
CA VAL A 201 3.78 -6.33 17.16
C VAL A 201 3.32 -7.26 18.26
N ASP A 202 2.33 -6.84 19.07
CA ASP A 202 1.76 -7.65 20.16
C ASP A 202 1.16 -8.97 19.65
N LEU A 203 0.53 -8.95 18.47
CA LEU A 203 -0.04 -10.17 17.87
C LEU A 203 1.01 -11.21 17.51
N TYR A 204 2.15 -10.75 16.99
CA TYR A 204 3.21 -11.65 16.51
C TYR A 204 4.26 -12.01 17.58
N SER A 205 4.30 -11.30 18.69
CA SER A 205 5.19 -11.57 19.81
C SER A 205 4.71 -12.67 20.76
N LYS A 206 3.43 -13.09 20.60
CA LYS A 206 2.79 -14.17 21.38
C LYS A 206 3.15 -15.54 20.88
#